data_36d435e8e97639be818de1438d081a47
#
_entry.id   36d435e8e97639be818de1438d081a47
#
_cell.length_a   1.000
_cell.length_b   1.000
_cell.length_c   1.000
_cell.angle_alpha   90.00
_cell.angle_beta   90.00
_cell.angle_gamma   90.00
#
_symmetry.space_group_name_H-M   'P 1'
#
loop_
_entity.id
_entity.type
_entity.pdbx_description
1 polymer ?
#
loop_
_entity_poly.entity_id
_entity_poly.type
_entity_poly.pdbx_seq_one_letter_code
_entity_poly.pdbx_strand_id
1 'polypeptide(L)'
;MKRKEKYTIFGHRGFLGKNIVHYLRKKEKKYFLPKKKNKFSKNLNNVIYCIGVYDVLDNPIKSIDASLKILSEIIINNKFKSFVLISSTRLYLNSKKTNENDKISIDPNSKNYFFNSLRLTAENFCLSQNNRKIKVVRISNLYGDYFKSQKYFLPNLIRNSIEKKLISITINKNSKKNYLNVQDAVEVLIKIINKGKYRLYNIASDKRYSLDFISKTIQKITKCKIKYYNQKIKYDEPLININRVKKEFKFKPKNDFKNKLQQIVKEFKKIN
;
A
#
# COMPACT_ATOMS: atom_id res chain seq x y z
N MET A 1 -3.80 31.38 16.91
CA MET A 1 -3.99 29.92 17.07
C MET A 1 -3.86 29.20 15.72
N LYS A 2 -2.88 28.32 15.51
CA LYS A 2 -2.80 27.47 14.30
C LYS A 2 -4.02 26.55 14.27
N ARG A 3 -4.88 26.70 13.24
CA ARG A 3 -6.04 25.79 13.03
C ARG A 3 -5.53 24.34 13.04
N LYS A 4 -5.99 23.52 14.01
CA LYS A 4 -5.64 22.08 14.06
C LYS A 4 -6.03 21.42 12.74
N GLU A 5 -5.07 20.79 12.07
CA GLU A 5 -5.28 20.07 10.81
C GLU A 5 -6.33 18.98 11.00
N LYS A 6 -7.30 18.92 10.07
CA LYS A 6 -8.35 17.90 10.05
C LYS A 6 -8.14 16.97 8.84
N TYR A 7 -8.33 15.67 9.03
CA TYR A 7 -8.15 14.65 8.01
C TYR A 7 -9.45 13.89 7.75
N THR A 8 -9.70 13.51 6.50
CA THR A 8 -10.81 12.62 6.11
C THR A 8 -10.22 11.36 5.50
N ILE A 9 -10.52 10.19 6.08
CA ILE A 9 -9.89 8.94 5.70
C ILE A 9 -10.91 7.99 5.06
N PHE A 10 -10.89 7.91 3.75
CA PHE A 10 -11.65 6.91 3.00
C PHE A 10 -10.87 5.59 2.98
N GLY A 11 -11.50 4.48 3.35
CA GLY A 11 -10.83 3.19 3.50
C GLY A 11 -10.22 2.95 4.88
N HIS A 12 -10.67 3.67 5.91
CA HIS A 12 -10.19 3.60 7.30
C HIS A 12 -10.26 2.20 7.94
N ARG A 13 -11.09 1.28 7.41
CA ARG A 13 -11.21 -0.11 7.89
C ARG A 13 -10.13 -1.04 7.35
N GLY A 14 -9.45 -0.64 6.26
CA GLY A 14 -8.34 -1.40 5.66
C GLY A 14 -7.05 -1.31 6.48
N PHE A 15 -6.05 -2.11 6.11
CA PHE A 15 -4.77 -2.18 6.82
C PHE A 15 -4.08 -0.81 6.92
N LEU A 16 -3.85 -0.14 5.80
CA LEU A 16 -3.25 1.20 5.79
C LEU A 16 -4.13 2.22 6.53
N GLY A 17 -5.45 2.20 6.28
CA GLY A 17 -6.39 3.11 6.91
C GLY A 17 -6.41 3.03 8.43
N LYS A 18 -6.38 1.82 9.01
CA LYS A 18 -6.28 1.61 10.47
C LYS A 18 -4.99 2.21 11.04
N ASN A 19 -3.87 2.03 10.35
CA ASN A 19 -2.58 2.60 10.77
C ASN A 19 -2.56 4.13 10.68
N ILE A 20 -3.19 4.72 9.66
CA ILE A 20 -3.36 6.17 9.56
C ILE A 20 -4.19 6.69 10.73
N VAL A 21 -5.33 6.07 11.02
CA VAL A 21 -6.19 6.48 12.15
C VAL A 21 -5.45 6.37 13.49
N HIS A 22 -4.72 5.26 13.70
CA HIS A 22 -3.90 5.08 14.90
C HIS A 22 -2.85 6.20 15.05
N TYR A 23 -2.12 6.50 13.96
CA TYR A 23 -1.14 7.59 13.94
C TYR A 23 -1.76 8.95 14.27
N LEU A 24 -2.89 9.28 13.61
CA LEU A 24 -3.58 10.56 13.85
C LEU A 24 -4.08 10.69 15.29
N ARG A 25 -4.59 9.59 15.88
CA ARG A 25 -4.99 9.54 17.30
C ARG A 25 -3.80 9.78 18.21
N LYS A 26 -2.68 9.08 18.00
CA LYS A 26 -1.45 9.25 18.77
C LYS A 26 -0.87 10.67 18.68
N LYS A 27 -1.12 11.38 17.57
CA LYS A 27 -0.68 12.76 17.34
C LYS A 27 -1.79 13.80 17.66
N GLU A 28 -2.87 13.40 18.31
CA GLU A 28 -4.01 14.25 18.68
C GLU A 28 -4.56 15.12 17.53
N LYS A 29 -4.51 14.57 16.30
CA LYS A 29 -5.03 15.24 15.11
C LYS A 29 -6.52 14.97 14.96
N LYS A 30 -7.31 15.96 14.55
CA LYS A 30 -8.73 15.79 14.25
C LYS A 30 -8.89 14.98 12.95
N TYR A 31 -9.80 13.99 12.95
CA TYR A 31 -10.11 13.20 11.77
C TYR A 31 -11.60 12.88 11.65
N PHE A 32 -12.02 12.57 10.44
CA PHE A 32 -13.36 12.12 10.09
C PHE A 32 -13.26 10.79 9.31
N LEU A 33 -14.12 9.84 9.66
CA LEU A 33 -14.17 8.50 9.08
C LEU A 33 -15.51 8.33 8.35
N PRO A 34 -15.56 8.53 7.04
CA PRO A 34 -16.82 8.44 6.27
C PRO A 34 -17.44 7.05 6.36
N LYS A 35 -18.75 6.97 6.59
CA LYS A 35 -19.57 5.76 6.48
C LYS A 35 -20.26 5.74 5.11
N LYS A 36 -20.58 4.53 4.58
CA LYS A 36 -21.23 4.34 3.26
C LYS A 36 -22.52 5.17 3.04
N LYS A 37 -23.24 5.51 4.11
CA LYS A 37 -24.52 6.23 4.07
C LYS A 37 -24.41 7.74 4.33
N ASN A 38 -23.23 8.27 4.61
CA ASN A 38 -23.10 9.69 4.93
C ASN A 38 -23.12 10.52 3.64
N LYS A 39 -24.01 11.50 3.56
CA LYS A 39 -23.78 12.65 2.67
C LYS A 39 -22.49 13.31 3.14
N PHE A 40 -21.49 13.37 2.26
CA PHE A 40 -20.19 13.94 2.61
C PHE A 40 -20.34 15.45 2.87
N SER A 41 -19.60 15.94 3.85
CA SER A 41 -19.49 17.38 4.09
C SER A 41 -18.93 18.06 2.84
N LYS A 42 -19.47 19.25 2.49
CA LYS A 42 -18.96 20.06 1.36
C LYS A 42 -17.46 20.41 1.47
N ASN A 43 -16.86 20.29 2.67
CA ASN A 43 -15.42 20.51 2.89
C ASN A 43 -14.79 19.36 3.68
N LEU A 44 -13.99 18.55 2.98
CA LEU A 44 -13.36 17.35 3.51
C LEU A 44 -11.95 17.59 4.12
N ASN A 45 -11.42 18.83 4.05
CA ASN A 45 -10.07 19.19 4.50
C ASN A 45 -8.96 18.36 3.82
N ASN A 46 -8.11 17.65 4.60
CA ASN A 46 -7.04 16.80 4.06
C ASN A 46 -7.58 15.39 3.83
N VAL A 47 -7.76 14.99 2.58
CA VAL A 47 -8.36 13.71 2.21
C VAL A 47 -7.28 12.67 1.91
N ILE A 48 -7.35 11.53 2.56
CA ILE A 48 -6.57 10.34 2.20
C ILE A 48 -7.54 9.27 1.68
N TYR A 49 -7.41 8.96 0.39
CA TYR A 49 -8.22 7.96 -0.27
C TYR A 49 -7.42 6.66 -0.40
N CYS A 50 -7.68 5.71 0.50
CA CYS A 50 -7.05 4.40 0.55
C CYS A 50 -8.06 3.24 0.43
N ILE A 51 -9.22 3.49 -0.22
CA ILE A 51 -10.13 2.40 -0.58
C ILE A 51 -9.45 1.55 -1.64
N GLY A 52 -9.44 0.24 -1.43
CA GLY A 52 -8.93 -0.72 -2.39
C GLY A 52 -9.61 -2.06 -2.19
N VAL A 53 -9.77 -2.79 -3.28
CA VAL A 53 -10.24 -4.19 -3.27
C VAL A 53 -9.02 -5.05 -3.61
N TYR A 54 -8.76 -6.06 -2.80
CA TYR A 54 -7.61 -6.95 -3.00
C TYR A 54 -7.88 -7.94 -4.15
N ASP A 55 -9.03 -8.61 -4.09
CA ASP A 55 -9.44 -9.62 -5.08
C ASP A 55 -10.26 -8.93 -6.17
N VAL A 56 -9.56 -8.24 -7.08
CA VAL A 56 -10.22 -7.43 -8.12
C VAL A 56 -11.01 -8.29 -9.11
N LEU A 57 -10.58 -9.53 -9.38
CA LEU A 57 -11.27 -10.46 -10.27
C LEU A 57 -12.50 -11.09 -9.61
N ASP A 58 -12.43 -11.38 -8.31
CA ASP A 58 -13.57 -11.95 -7.56
C ASP A 58 -14.66 -10.89 -7.29
N ASN A 59 -14.27 -9.60 -7.29
CA ASN A 59 -15.18 -8.48 -7.01
C ASN A 59 -14.99 -7.32 -7.99
N PRO A 60 -15.19 -7.53 -9.30
CA PRO A 60 -14.85 -6.54 -10.33
C PRO A 60 -15.66 -5.25 -10.18
N ILE A 61 -16.98 -5.34 -9.95
CA ILE A 61 -17.85 -4.16 -9.78
C ILE A 61 -17.40 -3.32 -8.57
N LYS A 62 -17.15 -3.96 -7.42
CA LYS A 62 -16.66 -3.23 -6.23
C LYS A 62 -15.28 -2.61 -6.47
N SER A 63 -14.46 -3.22 -7.31
CA SER A 63 -13.13 -2.72 -7.65
C SER A 63 -13.22 -1.49 -8.55
N ILE A 64 -14.10 -1.50 -9.53
CA ILE A 64 -14.42 -0.35 -10.39
C ILE A 64 -15.01 0.78 -9.55
N ASP A 65 -16.04 0.49 -8.74
CA ASP A 65 -16.67 1.49 -7.87
C ASP A 65 -15.65 2.16 -6.94
N ALA A 66 -14.80 1.37 -6.29
CA ALA A 66 -13.78 1.89 -5.39
C ALA A 66 -12.69 2.68 -6.13
N SER A 67 -12.30 2.26 -7.32
CA SER A 67 -11.21 2.88 -8.06
C SER A 67 -11.62 4.11 -8.86
N LEU A 68 -12.86 4.18 -9.34
CA LEU A 68 -13.32 5.22 -10.25
C LEU A 68 -14.57 5.95 -9.76
N LYS A 69 -15.71 5.26 -9.55
CA LYS A 69 -16.99 5.90 -9.23
C LYS A 69 -16.90 6.72 -7.93
N ILE A 70 -16.59 6.08 -6.81
CA ILE A 70 -16.52 6.76 -5.51
C ILE A 70 -15.43 7.84 -5.52
N LEU A 71 -14.27 7.54 -6.14
CA LEU A 71 -13.17 8.48 -6.26
C LEU A 71 -13.57 9.76 -7.01
N SER A 72 -14.21 9.61 -8.19
CA SER A 72 -14.65 10.74 -9.02
C SER A 72 -15.74 11.55 -8.34
N GLU A 73 -16.74 10.90 -7.73
CA GLU A 73 -17.80 11.58 -6.96
C GLU A 73 -17.21 12.46 -5.84
N ILE A 74 -16.20 11.96 -5.12
CA ILE A 74 -15.56 12.73 -4.04
C ILE A 74 -14.80 13.93 -4.60
N ILE A 75 -14.03 13.75 -5.66
CA ILE A 75 -13.20 14.81 -6.25
C ILE A 75 -14.07 15.90 -6.89
N ILE A 76 -15.13 15.53 -7.61
CA ILE A 76 -15.98 16.47 -8.33
C ILE A 76 -16.91 17.24 -7.38
N ASN A 77 -17.53 16.54 -6.42
CA ASN A 77 -18.63 17.10 -5.63
C ASN A 77 -18.20 17.71 -4.29
N ASN A 78 -16.90 17.67 -3.94
CA ASN A 78 -16.47 18.17 -2.64
C ASN A 78 -15.28 19.14 -2.72
N LYS A 79 -15.22 20.07 -1.78
CA LYS A 79 -14.05 20.92 -1.55
C LYS A 79 -13.08 20.22 -0.59
N PHE A 80 -11.79 20.36 -0.84
CA PHE A 80 -10.72 19.85 0.03
C PHE A 80 -9.51 20.78 0.01
N LYS A 81 -8.74 20.75 1.10
CA LYS A 81 -7.48 21.47 1.22
C LYS A 81 -6.36 20.74 0.48
N SER A 82 -6.32 19.42 0.62
CA SER A 82 -5.39 18.53 -0.08
C SER A 82 -6.05 17.16 -0.22
N PHE A 83 -5.76 16.47 -1.32
CA PHE A 83 -6.25 15.13 -1.62
C PHE A 83 -5.08 14.21 -1.97
N VAL A 84 -5.03 13.01 -1.40
CA VAL A 84 -4.05 11.99 -1.76
C VAL A 84 -4.77 10.69 -2.13
N LEU A 85 -4.58 10.26 -3.38
CA LEU A 85 -4.92 8.92 -3.84
C LEU A 85 -3.78 7.96 -3.49
N ILE A 86 -4.09 6.86 -2.82
CA ILE A 86 -3.15 5.76 -2.62
C ILE A 86 -3.20 4.83 -3.82
N SER A 87 -2.09 4.77 -4.54
CA SER A 87 -1.85 3.85 -5.66
C SER A 87 -0.78 2.81 -5.29
N SER A 88 -0.19 2.13 -6.27
CA SER A 88 0.70 0.99 -6.05
C SER A 88 1.94 1.03 -6.93
N THR A 89 3.09 0.66 -6.35
CA THR A 89 4.34 0.44 -7.12
C THR A 89 4.29 -0.80 -8.02
N ARG A 90 3.22 -1.63 -7.93
CA ARG A 90 3.00 -2.75 -8.88
C ARG A 90 2.87 -2.29 -10.33
N LEU A 91 2.52 -1.02 -10.56
CA LEU A 91 2.52 -0.42 -11.89
C LEU A 91 3.89 -0.47 -12.57
N TYR A 92 4.98 -0.58 -11.82
CA TYR A 92 6.34 -0.66 -12.35
C TYR A 92 6.82 -2.09 -12.66
N LEU A 93 5.99 -3.13 -12.50
CA LEU A 93 6.44 -4.53 -12.65
C LEU A 93 7.13 -4.82 -14.00
N ASN A 94 6.64 -4.20 -15.08
CA ASN A 94 7.20 -4.36 -16.42
C ASN A 94 8.07 -3.17 -16.85
N SER A 95 8.46 -2.30 -15.92
CA SER A 95 9.20 -1.09 -16.21
C SER A 95 10.69 -1.26 -15.94
N LYS A 96 11.55 -0.83 -16.87
CA LYS A 96 13.01 -0.80 -16.67
C LYS A 96 13.45 0.28 -15.67
N LYS A 97 12.70 1.38 -15.61
CA LYS A 97 12.93 2.53 -14.71
C LYS A 97 11.72 2.71 -13.81
N THR A 98 11.92 3.29 -12.62
CA THR A 98 10.89 3.39 -11.58
C THR A 98 10.81 4.79 -10.96
N ASN A 99 11.24 5.83 -11.70
CA ASN A 99 10.98 7.21 -11.27
C ASN A 99 9.50 7.55 -11.49
N GLU A 100 9.00 8.52 -10.78
CA GLU A 100 7.60 8.92 -10.88
C GLU A 100 7.19 9.38 -12.29
N ASN A 101 8.12 9.94 -13.06
CA ASN A 101 7.89 10.45 -14.43
C ASN A 101 8.17 9.40 -15.53
N ASP A 102 8.64 8.20 -15.16
CA ASP A 102 8.93 7.16 -16.15
C ASP A 102 7.64 6.57 -16.73
N LYS A 103 7.71 6.13 -17.98
CA LYS A 103 6.59 5.46 -18.67
C LYS A 103 6.20 4.18 -17.92
N ILE A 104 4.91 3.98 -17.73
CA ILE A 104 4.34 2.74 -17.19
C ILE A 104 3.93 1.87 -18.39
N SER A 105 4.40 0.62 -18.38
CA SER A 105 3.98 -0.41 -19.33
C SER A 105 3.06 -1.41 -18.63
N ILE A 106 1.86 -1.61 -19.17
CA ILE A 106 0.91 -2.61 -18.68
C ILE A 106 0.79 -3.70 -19.74
N ASP A 107 1.12 -4.93 -19.35
CA ASP A 107 0.99 -6.11 -20.17
C ASP A 107 -0.44 -6.67 -20.07
N PRO A 108 -1.24 -6.68 -21.17
CA PRO A 108 -2.62 -7.17 -21.15
C PRO A 108 -2.75 -8.66 -20.85
N ASN A 109 -1.69 -9.45 -21.06
CA ASN A 109 -1.68 -10.88 -20.77
C ASN A 109 -1.29 -11.20 -19.31
N SER A 110 -0.91 -10.18 -18.54
CA SER A 110 -0.54 -10.35 -17.12
C SER A 110 -1.77 -10.65 -16.26
N LYS A 111 -1.66 -11.59 -15.32
CA LYS A 111 -2.68 -11.85 -14.29
C LYS A 111 -3.04 -10.59 -13.47
N ASN A 112 -2.20 -9.57 -13.49
CA ASN A 112 -2.40 -8.32 -12.78
C ASN A 112 -2.95 -7.19 -13.68
N TYR A 113 -3.25 -7.48 -14.93
CA TYR A 113 -3.67 -6.47 -15.92
C TYR A 113 -4.83 -5.62 -15.41
N PHE A 114 -5.93 -6.25 -15.02
CA PHE A 114 -7.13 -5.55 -14.55
C PHE A 114 -6.85 -4.67 -13.33
N PHE A 115 -6.12 -5.19 -12.33
CA PHE A 115 -5.70 -4.40 -11.17
C PHE A 115 -4.85 -3.19 -11.58
N ASN A 116 -3.86 -3.39 -12.45
CA ASN A 116 -2.94 -2.33 -12.86
C ASN A 116 -3.67 -1.29 -13.71
N SER A 117 -4.58 -1.70 -14.61
CA SER A 117 -5.40 -0.81 -15.43
C SER A 117 -6.31 0.07 -14.57
N LEU A 118 -7.01 -0.50 -13.58
CA LEU A 118 -7.83 0.28 -12.66
C LEU A 118 -7.01 1.31 -11.87
N ARG A 119 -5.81 0.91 -11.41
CA ARG A 119 -4.92 1.84 -10.69
C ARG A 119 -4.41 2.95 -11.59
N LEU A 120 -3.99 2.62 -12.80
CA LEU A 120 -3.50 3.61 -13.75
C LEU A 120 -4.62 4.57 -14.20
N THR A 121 -5.83 4.08 -14.45
CA THR A 121 -6.99 4.91 -14.77
C THR A 121 -7.34 5.86 -13.61
N ALA A 122 -7.32 5.38 -12.37
CA ALA A 122 -7.54 6.23 -11.19
C ALA A 122 -6.45 7.30 -11.04
N GLU A 123 -5.17 6.97 -11.29
CA GLU A 123 -4.08 7.94 -11.31
C GLU A 123 -4.28 8.99 -12.41
N ASN A 124 -4.57 8.56 -13.63
CA ASN A 124 -4.80 9.44 -14.77
C ASN A 124 -5.96 10.38 -14.49
N PHE A 125 -7.09 9.88 -13.98
CA PHE A 125 -8.20 10.72 -13.57
C PHE A 125 -7.78 11.80 -12.57
N CYS A 126 -7.02 11.43 -11.52
CA CYS A 126 -6.53 12.38 -10.53
C CYS A 126 -5.54 13.40 -11.12
N LEU A 127 -4.63 12.95 -11.97
CA LEU A 127 -3.58 13.78 -12.54
C LEU A 127 -4.07 14.68 -13.69
N SER A 128 -5.15 14.29 -14.40
CA SER A 128 -5.78 15.13 -15.43
C SER A 128 -6.56 16.32 -14.85
N GLN A 129 -6.98 16.23 -13.57
CA GLN A 129 -7.62 17.38 -12.94
C GLN A 129 -6.66 18.57 -12.86
N ASN A 130 -7.07 19.75 -13.34
CA ASN A 130 -6.28 20.99 -13.19
C ASN A 130 -6.30 21.50 -11.73
N ASN A 131 -5.88 20.65 -10.81
CA ASN A 131 -5.92 20.93 -9.37
C ASN A 131 -4.66 20.39 -8.68
N ARG A 132 -3.72 21.26 -8.37
CA ARG A 132 -2.47 20.93 -7.68
C ARG A 132 -2.65 20.39 -6.25
N LYS A 133 -3.84 20.51 -5.67
CA LYS A 133 -4.16 19.93 -4.36
C LYS A 133 -4.30 18.41 -4.42
N ILE A 134 -4.51 17.83 -5.62
CA ILE A 134 -4.64 16.40 -5.83
C ILE A 134 -3.26 15.79 -6.08
N LYS A 135 -2.92 14.81 -5.28
CA LYS A 135 -1.65 14.06 -5.34
C LYS A 135 -1.92 12.57 -5.43
N VAL A 136 -1.02 11.86 -6.05
CA VAL A 136 -1.00 10.40 -6.15
C VAL A 136 0.23 9.87 -5.43
N VAL A 137 0.07 8.80 -4.67
CA VAL A 137 1.18 8.16 -3.95
C VAL A 137 1.19 6.66 -4.29
N ARG A 138 2.20 6.22 -5.03
CA ARG A 138 2.46 4.80 -5.31
C ARG A 138 3.21 4.20 -4.12
N ILE A 139 2.57 3.27 -3.42
CA ILE A 139 3.15 2.62 -2.24
C ILE A 139 3.50 1.16 -2.56
N SER A 140 4.66 0.69 -2.06
CA SER A 140 5.06 -0.72 -2.15
C SER A 140 4.28 -1.60 -1.16
N ASN A 141 4.58 -2.92 -1.12
CA ASN A 141 3.93 -3.79 -0.15
C ASN A 141 4.22 -3.31 1.27
N LEU A 142 3.18 -3.25 2.07
CA LEU A 142 3.27 -2.81 3.46
C LEU A 142 3.28 -3.99 4.42
N TYR A 143 3.99 -3.85 5.52
CA TYR A 143 3.95 -4.76 6.68
C TYR A 143 3.90 -3.96 7.99
N GLY A 144 3.48 -4.59 9.07
CA GLY A 144 3.45 -3.97 10.41
C GLY A 144 2.18 -4.26 11.19
N ASP A 145 1.83 -3.38 12.13
CA ASP A 145 0.71 -3.55 13.03
C ASP A 145 -0.64 -3.63 12.30
N TYR A 146 -1.60 -4.36 12.88
CA TYR A 146 -2.92 -4.66 12.27
C TYR A 146 -2.88 -5.50 11.00
N PHE A 147 -1.77 -6.20 10.73
CA PHE A 147 -1.57 -7.00 9.52
C PHE A 147 -2.20 -8.39 9.65
N LYS A 148 -3.52 -8.45 9.81
CA LYS A 148 -4.26 -9.72 10.07
C LYS A 148 -5.07 -10.24 8.87
N SER A 149 -5.09 -9.52 7.73
CA SER A 149 -5.90 -9.93 6.59
C SER A 149 -5.38 -11.22 5.96
N GLN A 150 -6.25 -12.22 5.84
CA GLN A 150 -5.94 -13.52 5.24
C GLN A 150 -5.60 -13.46 3.75
N LYS A 151 -5.99 -12.39 3.09
CA LYS A 151 -5.92 -12.25 1.64
C LYS A 151 -4.55 -11.81 1.13
N TYR A 152 -3.70 -11.21 1.98
CA TYR A 152 -2.37 -10.76 1.56
C TYR A 152 -1.34 -11.89 1.62
N PHE A 153 -0.38 -11.86 0.69
CA PHE A 153 0.65 -12.88 0.54
C PHE A 153 1.40 -13.18 1.86
N LEU A 154 1.93 -12.17 2.53
CA LEU A 154 2.73 -12.37 3.74
C LEU A 154 1.92 -12.90 4.93
N PRO A 155 0.72 -12.35 5.29
CA PRO A 155 -0.13 -12.96 6.31
C PRO A 155 -0.56 -14.38 5.99
N ASN A 156 -0.81 -14.69 4.72
CA ASN A 156 -1.18 -16.04 4.29
C ASN A 156 -0.03 -17.03 4.49
N LEU A 157 1.21 -16.64 4.16
CA LEU A 157 2.40 -17.47 4.45
C LEU A 157 2.55 -17.73 5.94
N ILE A 158 2.40 -16.70 6.78
CA ILE A 158 2.51 -16.81 8.23
C ILE A 158 1.43 -17.77 8.76
N ARG A 159 0.18 -17.61 8.34
CA ARG A 159 -0.91 -18.48 8.77
C ARG A 159 -0.67 -19.92 8.37
N ASN A 160 -0.38 -20.18 7.09
CA ASN A 160 -0.13 -21.54 6.62
C ASN A 160 1.04 -22.20 7.38
N SER A 161 2.06 -21.43 7.77
CA SER A 161 3.18 -21.92 8.56
C SER A 161 2.77 -22.36 9.96
N ILE A 162 1.73 -21.76 10.54
CA ILE A 162 1.21 -22.06 11.89
C ILE A 162 0.18 -23.18 11.82
N GLU A 163 -0.87 -23.01 11.01
CA GLU A 163 -2.02 -23.91 10.93
C GLU A 163 -1.68 -25.21 10.20
N LYS A 164 -1.03 -25.10 9.02
CA LYS A 164 -0.71 -26.25 8.16
C LYS A 164 0.69 -26.80 8.37
N LYS A 165 1.50 -26.17 9.21
CA LYS A 165 2.94 -26.49 9.39
C LYS A 165 3.71 -26.53 8.07
N LEU A 166 3.26 -25.78 7.06
CA LEU A 166 3.80 -25.79 5.71
C LEU A 166 3.77 -24.40 5.07
N ILE A 167 4.89 -24.02 4.47
CA ILE A 167 4.99 -22.91 3.52
C ILE A 167 5.18 -23.49 2.12
N SER A 168 4.28 -23.17 1.19
CA SER A 168 4.38 -23.54 -0.22
C SER A 168 4.78 -22.31 -1.04
N ILE A 169 5.94 -22.36 -1.70
CA ILE A 169 6.42 -21.31 -2.60
C ILE A 169 6.28 -21.80 -4.04
N THR A 170 5.35 -21.21 -4.77
CA THR A 170 4.93 -21.63 -6.12
C THR A 170 5.66 -20.93 -7.27
N ILE A 171 6.67 -20.12 -6.96
CA ILE A 171 7.55 -19.46 -7.92
C ILE A 171 8.98 -19.55 -7.43
N ASN A 172 9.95 -19.07 -8.23
CA ASN A 172 11.37 -19.13 -7.88
C ASN A 172 11.62 -18.51 -6.48
N LYS A 173 12.30 -19.25 -5.63
CA LYS A 173 12.64 -18.85 -4.25
C LYS A 173 13.46 -17.56 -4.18
N ASN A 174 14.23 -17.25 -5.23
CA ASN A 174 15.02 -16.03 -5.33
C ASN A 174 14.21 -14.81 -5.80
N SER A 175 12.93 -15.00 -6.15
CA SER A 175 12.03 -13.87 -6.48
C SER A 175 11.98 -12.87 -5.34
N LYS A 176 12.14 -11.58 -5.66
CA LYS A 176 12.30 -10.52 -4.66
C LYS A 176 11.04 -9.65 -4.56
N LYS A 177 10.70 -9.27 -3.34
CA LYS A 177 9.59 -8.35 -3.03
C LYS A 177 10.07 -7.14 -2.24
N ASN A 178 9.47 -5.98 -2.53
CA ASN A 178 9.72 -4.75 -1.78
C ASN A 178 8.70 -4.64 -0.64
N TYR A 179 9.16 -4.57 0.59
CA TYR A 179 8.34 -4.41 1.78
C TYR A 179 8.74 -3.16 2.56
N LEU A 180 7.77 -2.29 2.84
CA LEU A 180 7.93 -1.08 3.62
C LEU A 180 7.14 -1.17 4.93
N ASN A 181 7.74 -0.72 6.03
CA ASN A 181 7.05 -0.60 7.32
C ASN A 181 5.88 0.40 7.18
N VAL A 182 4.69 0.00 7.63
CA VAL A 182 3.49 0.82 7.51
C VAL A 182 3.59 2.12 8.31
N GLN A 183 4.33 2.15 9.42
CA GLN A 183 4.53 3.37 10.19
C GLN A 183 5.36 4.40 9.41
N ASP A 184 6.44 3.95 8.73
CA ASP A 184 7.24 4.81 7.86
C ASP A 184 6.39 5.37 6.69
N ALA A 185 5.55 4.50 6.09
CA ALA A 185 4.64 4.92 5.03
C ALA A 185 3.65 5.99 5.51
N VAL A 186 3.04 5.80 6.69
CA VAL A 186 2.08 6.75 7.26
C VAL A 186 2.75 8.08 7.60
N GLU A 187 3.92 8.07 8.23
CA GLU A 187 4.64 9.29 8.59
C GLU A 187 4.93 10.15 7.37
N VAL A 188 5.45 9.55 6.28
CA VAL A 188 5.77 10.31 5.07
C VAL A 188 4.51 10.70 4.30
N LEU A 189 3.47 9.87 4.31
CA LEU A 189 2.17 10.18 3.69
C LEU A 189 1.54 11.44 4.32
N ILE A 190 1.61 11.57 5.66
CA ILE A 190 1.13 12.77 6.36
C ILE A 190 1.98 14.01 6.00
N LYS A 191 3.28 13.86 5.79
CA LYS A 191 4.12 14.97 5.28
C LYS A 191 3.71 15.36 3.86
N ILE A 192 3.49 14.40 2.96
CA ILE A 192 3.07 14.63 1.56
C ILE A 192 1.74 15.36 1.49
N ILE A 193 0.72 14.92 2.23
CA ILE A 193 -0.60 15.56 2.15
C ILE A 193 -0.55 17.01 2.64
N ASN A 194 0.27 17.31 3.63
CA ASN A 194 0.37 18.64 4.22
C ASN A 194 1.28 19.60 3.43
N LYS A 195 2.41 19.11 2.91
CA LYS A 195 3.51 19.94 2.41
C LYS A 195 4.08 19.49 1.07
N GLY A 196 3.60 18.39 0.48
CA GLY A 196 4.14 17.84 -0.76
C GLY A 196 4.02 18.81 -1.93
N LYS A 197 5.12 19.07 -2.62
CA LYS A 197 5.23 20.00 -3.76
C LYS A 197 4.85 19.35 -5.08
N TYR A 198 5.04 18.03 -5.20
CA TYR A 198 4.78 17.28 -6.43
C TYR A 198 3.41 16.62 -6.40
N ARG A 199 2.91 16.28 -7.59
CA ARG A 199 1.61 15.60 -7.74
C ARG A 199 1.71 14.09 -7.69
N LEU A 200 2.90 13.52 -7.88
CA LEU A 200 3.14 12.08 -7.88
C LEU A 200 4.37 11.73 -7.04
N TYR A 201 4.23 10.74 -6.16
CA TYR A 201 5.29 10.26 -5.28
C TYR A 201 5.36 8.75 -5.26
N ASN A 202 6.57 8.22 -5.15
CA ASN A 202 6.83 6.84 -4.78
C ASN A 202 7.19 6.75 -3.30
N ILE A 203 6.57 5.82 -2.57
CA ILE A 203 6.93 5.46 -1.20
C ILE A 203 7.22 3.96 -1.15
N ALA A 204 8.47 3.59 -0.90
CA ALA A 204 8.92 2.21 -0.88
C ALA A 204 10.14 2.05 0.05
N SER A 205 10.48 0.80 0.34
CA SER A 205 11.79 0.48 0.94
C SER A 205 12.88 0.58 -0.13
N ASP A 206 14.08 0.94 0.28
CA ASP A 206 15.29 0.85 -0.55
C ASP A 206 15.90 -0.56 -0.58
N LYS A 207 15.21 -1.55 0.00
CA LYS A 207 15.58 -2.96 0.01
C LYS A 207 14.47 -3.86 -0.53
N ARG A 208 14.88 -5.00 -1.06
CA ARG A 208 13.99 -6.10 -1.47
C ARG A 208 14.42 -7.39 -0.78
N TYR A 209 13.48 -8.26 -0.50
CA TYR A 209 13.70 -9.51 0.21
C TYR A 209 13.25 -10.69 -0.67
N SER A 210 14.11 -11.73 -0.77
CA SER A 210 13.77 -12.95 -1.50
C SER A 210 12.69 -13.76 -0.77
N LEU A 211 11.95 -14.56 -1.51
CA LEU A 211 10.96 -15.46 -0.91
C LEU A 211 11.60 -16.49 0.00
N ASP A 212 12.83 -16.94 -0.34
CA ASP A 212 13.63 -17.81 0.52
C ASP A 212 13.93 -17.16 1.86
N PHE A 213 14.41 -15.90 1.85
CA PHE A 213 14.69 -15.15 3.09
C PHE A 213 13.44 -15.01 3.96
N ILE A 214 12.29 -14.66 3.34
CA ILE A 214 11.00 -14.48 4.03
C ILE A 214 10.57 -15.81 4.66
N SER A 215 10.56 -16.88 3.87
CA SER A 215 10.13 -18.22 4.31
C SER A 215 10.99 -18.77 5.42
N LYS A 216 12.31 -18.67 5.30
CA LYS A 216 13.25 -19.10 6.33
C LYS A 216 13.13 -18.27 7.62
N THR A 217 12.84 -16.97 7.51
CA THR A 217 12.60 -16.13 8.68
C THR A 217 11.35 -16.57 9.45
N ILE A 218 10.27 -16.94 8.75
CA ILE A 218 9.05 -17.48 9.35
C ILE A 218 9.30 -18.86 9.94
N GLN A 219 9.98 -19.75 9.19
CA GLN A 219 10.30 -21.11 9.61
C GLN A 219 11.08 -21.17 10.93
N LYS A 220 12.02 -20.24 11.15
CA LYS A 220 12.81 -20.19 12.41
C LYS A 220 11.93 -20.14 13.65
N ILE A 221 10.73 -19.55 13.56
CA ILE A 221 9.80 -19.38 14.69
C ILE A 221 8.74 -20.47 14.72
N THR A 222 8.17 -20.81 13.54
CA THR A 222 7.04 -21.74 13.43
C THR A 222 7.47 -23.20 13.34
N LYS A 223 8.75 -23.47 13.00
CA LYS A 223 9.30 -24.81 12.75
C LYS A 223 8.57 -25.59 11.64
N CYS A 224 7.93 -24.85 10.72
CA CYS A 224 7.18 -25.44 9.60
C CYS A 224 8.11 -26.03 8.53
N LYS A 225 7.56 -26.90 7.67
CA LYS A 225 8.24 -27.34 6.44
C LYS A 225 8.12 -26.26 5.35
N ILE A 226 9.12 -26.15 4.47
CA ILE A 226 9.08 -25.28 3.27
C ILE A 226 9.17 -26.20 2.05
N LYS A 227 8.21 -26.05 1.13
CA LYS A 227 8.21 -26.71 -0.19
C LYS A 227 8.30 -25.67 -1.29
N TYR A 228 9.19 -25.90 -2.25
CA TYR A 228 9.40 -25.04 -3.41
C TYR A 228 8.87 -25.73 -4.67
N TYR A 229 8.00 -25.06 -5.41
CA TYR A 229 7.40 -25.51 -6.67
C TYR A 229 7.76 -24.53 -7.79
N ASN A 230 7.64 -24.94 -9.05
CA ASN A 230 7.76 -24.05 -10.22
C ASN A 230 8.93 -23.07 -10.16
N GLN A 231 10.14 -23.58 -9.84
CA GLN A 231 11.31 -22.74 -9.63
C GLN A 231 11.81 -22.03 -10.90
N LYS A 232 11.29 -22.40 -12.09
CA LYS A 232 11.57 -21.72 -13.36
C LYS A 232 10.91 -20.34 -13.45
N ILE A 233 9.75 -20.14 -12.83
CA ILE A 233 8.99 -18.88 -12.87
C ILE A 233 9.56 -17.90 -11.88
N LYS A 234 10.24 -16.85 -12.36
CA LYS A 234 10.77 -15.77 -11.53
C LYS A 234 9.87 -14.54 -11.61
N TYR A 235 9.57 -13.95 -10.45
CA TYR A 235 8.74 -12.76 -10.32
C TYR A 235 9.42 -11.76 -9.39
N ASP A 236 10.18 -10.86 -9.99
CA ASP A 236 10.91 -9.81 -9.25
C ASP A 236 10.14 -8.49 -9.27
N GLU A 237 9.79 -8.00 -8.11
CA GLU A 237 9.38 -6.61 -7.99
C GLU A 237 10.62 -5.71 -8.17
N PRO A 238 10.55 -4.64 -8.97
CA PRO A 238 11.69 -3.76 -9.18
C PRO A 238 12.09 -3.03 -7.90
N LEU A 239 13.32 -2.56 -7.83
CA LEU A 239 13.72 -1.60 -6.81
C LEU A 239 13.12 -0.24 -7.19
N ILE A 240 12.34 0.33 -6.29
CA ILE A 240 11.60 1.57 -6.55
C ILE A 240 12.49 2.78 -6.27
N ASN A 241 12.55 3.70 -7.21
CA ASN A 241 13.22 4.99 -6.99
C ASN A 241 12.36 5.84 -6.04
N ILE A 242 12.95 6.24 -4.92
CA ILE A 242 12.33 7.07 -3.88
C ILE A 242 13.09 8.39 -3.67
N ASN A 243 13.89 8.82 -4.65
CA ASN A 243 14.72 10.01 -4.50
C ASN A 243 13.90 11.28 -4.29
N ARG A 244 12.71 11.40 -4.89
CA ARG A 244 11.82 12.53 -4.70
C ARG A 244 11.43 12.70 -3.23
N VAL A 245 10.93 11.66 -2.61
CA VAL A 245 10.51 11.70 -1.20
C VAL A 245 11.72 11.78 -0.25
N LYS A 246 12.86 11.17 -0.60
CA LYS A 246 14.12 11.32 0.15
C LYS A 246 14.59 12.77 0.17
N LYS A 247 14.64 13.43 -0.99
CA LYS A 247 15.10 14.82 -1.11
C LYS A 247 14.16 15.81 -0.40
N GLU A 248 12.84 15.65 -0.58
CA GLU A 248 11.87 16.62 -0.06
C GLU A 248 11.62 16.47 1.44
N PHE A 249 11.57 15.24 1.96
CA PHE A 249 11.18 14.97 3.36
C PHE A 249 12.26 14.34 4.21
N LYS A 250 13.49 14.18 3.68
CA LYS A 250 14.58 13.43 4.31
C LYS A 250 14.12 12.01 4.71
N PHE A 251 13.26 11.40 3.86
CA PHE A 251 12.69 10.08 4.12
C PHE A 251 13.77 9.01 4.10
N LYS A 252 13.86 8.25 5.17
CA LYS A 252 14.76 7.10 5.31
C LYS A 252 13.94 5.92 5.84
N PRO A 253 13.66 4.88 5.01
CA PRO A 253 12.94 3.69 5.47
C PRO A 253 13.70 3.01 6.60
N LYS A 254 13.00 2.61 7.65
CA LYS A 254 13.55 1.72 8.69
C LYS A 254 13.67 0.33 8.09
N ASN A 255 14.87 -0.17 7.95
CA ASN A 255 15.13 -1.48 7.37
C ASN A 255 15.09 -2.59 8.42
N ASP A 256 14.04 -2.61 9.22
CA ASP A 256 13.80 -3.52 10.35
C ASP A 256 12.94 -4.75 9.98
N PHE A 257 12.75 -5.02 8.67
CA PHE A 257 11.82 -6.03 8.16
C PHE A 257 11.98 -7.40 8.83
N LYS A 258 13.22 -7.89 8.99
CA LYS A 258 13.49 -9.19 9.63
C LYS A 258 12.95 -9.25 11.05
N ASN A 259 13.29 -8.26 11.88
CA ASN A 259 12.92 -8.23 13.30
C ASN A 259 11.40 -8.03 13.44
N LYS A 260 10.81 -7.12 12.67
CA LYS A 260 9.36 -6.87 12.69
C LYS A 260 8.58 -8.07 12.16
N LEU A 261 9.07 -8.76 11.12
CA LEU A 261 8.46 -10.00 10.63
C LEU A 261 8.45 -11.07 11.72
N GLN A 262 9.56 -11.23 12.44
CA GLN A 262 9.65 -12.17 13.56
C GLN A 262 8.64 -11.83 14.67
N GLN A 263 8.50 -10.54 15.00
CA GLN A 263 7.50 -10.08 15.97
C GLN A 263 6.07 -10.41 15.49
N ILE A 264 5.73 -10.09 14.25
CA ILE A 264 4.42 -10.39 13.66
C ILE A 264 4.12 -11.89 13.72
N VAL A 265 5.08 -12.76 13.37
CA VAL A 265 4.91 -14.22 13.43
C VAL A 265 4.63 -14.68 14.86
N LYS A 266 5.37 -14.16 15.85
CA LYS A 266 5.13 -14.47 17.27
C LYS A 266 3.72 -14.04 17.74
N GLU A 267 3.27 -12.88 17.31
CA GLU A 267 1.91 -12.36 17.61
C GLU A 267 0.81 -13.25 16.99
N PHE A 268 0.98 -13.66 15.73
CA PHE A 268 0.06 -14.62 15.08
C PHE A 268 0.00 -15.96 15.81
N LYS A 269 1.15 -16.46 16.30
CA LYS A 269 1.22 -17.72 17.04
C LYS A 269 0.54 -17.69 18.41
N LYS A 270 0.42 -16.50 19.03
CA LYS A 270 -0.26 -16.34 20.33
C LYS A 270 -1.78 -16.29 20.20
N ILE A 271 -2.31 -16.02 19.02
CA ILE A 271 -3.74 -15.82 18.76
C ILE A 271 -4.39 -17.11 18.25
N ASN A 272 -3.60 -18.01 17.68
CA ASN A 272 -3.97 -19.35 17.21
C ASN A 272 -3.35 -20.43 18.11
#